data_81c6939d098ca920d4035b478d402dd8
#
_entry.id   81c6939d098ca920d4035b478d402dd8
#
_cell.length_a   1.000
_cell.length_b   1.000
_cell.length_c   1.000
_cell.angle_alpha   90.00
_cell.angle_beta   90.00
_cell.angle_gamma   90.00
#
_symmetry.space_group_name_H-M   'P 1'
#
loop_
_entity.id
_entity.type
_entity.pdbx_description
1 polymer ?
#
loop_
_entity_poly.entity_id
_entity_poly.type
_entity_poly.pdbx_seq_one_letter_code
_entity_poly.pdbx_strand_id
1 'polypeptide(L)'
;MPSIRGFAAAGQHILKKMKPAYLTHYGRAACLLAGAVVLMMSSGFLQKDGSVMPVPPKKPEIVTLAAVPPATKADPSSESVGPYRSPYGGEQMDIYRDIFRLQASGSLDDAAKLFKNIKDDSLMGHILAQRYLHPDYKSSFDELKNWLDRYAELPEAGRIKRLASIRTPADFKGKLKDASYESKTIEELDPVYTVAKTYSPKIKRNKAQEDEAAAMIKTIRKQVKMGEPSSAWKTLTTNDSAKYLDDAEKDRLKALIASGFLYSGNSERAEALAGEALKRSEGHAPTAGWVYGLSMYRQGYFAKAASAFEMTANSPYAAPAMAASASFWAARSFEKAGSKRKSAQYMEKAADQPRTFYGMLALASLGRTPDFNWTPPKLTSAQEKAILATPAGMRAEKLIAAGEIPLAEAEIRSLYISGNHERKKALLAYAYDRKLPSLTLKLAHALSFDDKAKFDAALYPAMPWTPNKGYRIDRALIHAIIRQESKFNAGAQNKGSGATGLMQLMPKTAGYMAKSDIFEDRSNLHLLKNPEVSLD
;
A
#
# COMPACT_ATOMS: atom_id res chain seq x y z
N MET A 1 -12.01 21.81 26.80
CA MET A 1 -11.28 21.70 25.51
C MET A 1 -9.82 22.00 25.79
N PRO A 2 -8.91 21.00 25.71
CA PRO A 2 -7.48 21.26 25.84
C PRO A 2 -6.97 21.85 24.55
N SER A 3 -6.21 22.94 24.67
CA SER A 3 -5.73 23.77 23.57
C SER A 3 -4.71 23.03 22.69
N ILE A 4 -4.78 23.27 21.38
CA ILE A 4 -3.85 22.76 20.32
C ILE A 4 -2.36 23.02 20.67
N ARG A 5 -2.04 23.93 21.59
CA ARG A 5 -0.69 24.17 22.10
C ARG A 5 -0.08 22.98 22.88
N GLY A 6 -0.89 22.14 23.52
CA GLY A 6 -0.41 20.96 24.25
C GLY A 6 0.11 19.84 23.33
N PHE A 7 -0.46 19.69 22.16
CA PHE A 7 -0.03 18.66 21.19
C PHE A 7 1.28 19.01 20.48
N ALA A 8 1.53 20.28 20.20
CA ALA A 8 2.79 20.72 19.59
C ALA A 8 3.99 20.55 20.55
N ALA A 9 3.79 20.78 21.85
CA ALA A 9 4.83 20.63 22.87
C ALA A 9 5.19 19.15 23.13
N ALA A 10 4.21 18.26 23.11
CA ALA A 10 4.43 16.82 23.25
C ALA A 10 5.20 16.23 22.06
N GLY A 11 4.87 16.65 20.83
CA GLY A 11 5.58 16.24 19.61
C GLY A 11 7.05 16.69 19.59
N GLN A 12 7.34 17.91 20.02
CA GLN A 12 8.71 18.42 20.07
C GLN A 12 9.57 17.76 21.16
N HIS A 13 8.96 17.34 22.28
CA HIS A 13 9.69 16.66 23.35
C HIS A 13 10.08 15.24 22.96
N ILE A 14 9.25 14.56 22.19
CA ILE A 14 9.52 13.21 21.63
C ILE A 14 10.64 13.28 20.59
N LEU A 15 10.64 14.29 19.71
CA LEU A 15 11.67 14.46 18.67
C LEU A 15 13.05 14.82 19.22
N LYS A 16 13.13 15.55 20.34
CA LYS A 16 14.42 15.91 20.99
C LYS A 16 15.12 14.75 21.71
N LYS A 17 14.39 13.70 22.09
CA LYS A 17 14.96 12.53 22.79
C LYS A 17 15.35 11.37 21.85
N MET A 18 15.03 11.43 20.57
CA MET A 18 15.39 10.38 19.61
C MET A 18 16.79 10.62 19.04
N LYS A 19 17.75 9.73 19.38
CA LYS A 19 19.08 9.75 18.76
C LYS A 19 19.00 9.53 17.24
N PRO A 20 19.87 10.16 16.41
CA PRO A 20 19.80 10.09 14.94
C PRO A 20 19.81 8.69 14.30
N ALA A 21 20.29 7.68 15.04
CA ALA A 21 20.42 6.31 14.56
C ALA A 21 19.09 5.55 14.32
N TYR A 22 17.95 6.07 14.77
CA TYR A 22 16.66 5.37 14.70
C TYR A 22 15.76 5.76 13.52
N LEU A 23 16.23 6.62 12.63
CA LEU A 23 15.48 7.06 11.44
C LEU A 23 15.77 6.21 10.18
N THR A 24 16.37 5.04 10.34
CA THR A 24 16.68 4.13 9.23
C THR A 24 15.57 3.08 9.06
N HIS A 25 15.02 3.08 7.94
CA HIS A 25 14.63 2.06 7.00
C HIS A 25 13.19 1.98 6.49
N TYR A 26 12.12 2.42 7.04
CA TYR A 26 10.82 2.35 6.35
C TYR A 26 9.79 3.41 6.79
N GLY A 27 9.98 4.08 7.90
CA GLY A 27 9.13 5.20 8.32
C GLY A 27 9.19 6.43 7.41
N ARG A 28 10.26 6.54 6.59
CA ARG A 28 10.46 7.71 5.71
C ARG A 28 9.70 7.65 4.39
N ALA A 29 9.35 6.49 3.87
CA ALA A 29 8.62 6.40 2.60
C ALA A 29 7.10 6.60 2.79
N ALA A 30 6.53 6.07 3.87
CA ALA A 30 5.14 6.37 4.26
C ALA A 30 5.02 7.80 4.82
N CYS A 31 6.03 8.28 5.58
CA CYS A 31 6.14 9.68 5.99
C CYS A 31 6.41 10.64 4.82
N LEU A 32 6.98 10.24 3.70
CA LEU A 32 7.21 11.14 2.57
C LEU A 32 5.91 11.51 1.83
N LEU A 33 4.90 10.65 1.82
CA LEU A 33 3.58 11.01 1.27
C LEU A 33 2.67 11.64 2.35
N ALA A 34 2.67 11.13 3.57
CA ALA A 34 1.93 11.74 4.68
C ALA A 34 2.70 12.91 5.33
N GLY A 35 4.02 12.85 5.40
CA GLY A 35 4.88 13.88 5.97
C GLY A 35 5.01 15.12 5.09
N ALA A 36 4.85 15.03 3.76
CA ALA A 36 4.74 16.21 2.91
C ALA A 36 3.49 17.03 3.26
N VAL A 37 2.43 16.40 3.73
CA VAL A 37 1.21 17.08 4.16
C VAL A 37 1.35 17.64 5.58
N VAL A 38 1.99 16.93 6.50
CA VAL A 38 2.16 17.37 7.90
C VAL A 38 3.33 18.35 8.06
N LEU A 39 4.42 18.21 7.31
CA LEU A 39 5.56 19.16 7.34
C LEU A 39 5.25 20.50 6.67
N MET A 40 4.28 20.57 5.74
CA MET A 40 3.80 21.86 5.23
C MET A 40 2.94 22.64 6.24
N MET A 41 2.43 21.98 7.28
CA MET A 41 1.61 22.62 8.31
C MET A 41 2.37 22.99 9.59
N SER A 42 3.57 22.46 9.84
CA SER A 42 4.27 22.63 11.11
C SER A 42 5.68 23.22 11.05
N SER A 43 6.23 23.48 9.88
CA SER A 43 7.57 24.09 9.78
C SER A 43 7.50 25.63 9.84
N GLY A 44 7.40 26.15 11.07
CA GLY A 44 8.04 27.43 11.38
C GLY A 44 9.56 27.22 11.32
N PHE A 45 10.19 27.64 10.25
CA PHE A 45 11.64 27.57 10.11
C PHE A 45 12.30 28.57 11.07
N LEU A 46 13.06 28.05 12.02
CA LEU A 46 14.09 28.83 12.72
C LEU A 46 15.31 28.90 11.80
N GLN A 47 15.50 30.05 11.20
CA GLN A 47 16.73 30.40 10.51
C GLN A 47 17.78 30.80 11.56
N LYS A 48 19.01 30.31 11.38
CA LYS A 48 20.10 30.40 12.39
C LYS A 48 20.83 31.75 12.43
N ASP A 49 20.35 32.76 11.70
CA ASP A 49 21.04 34.05 11.47
C ASP A 49 20.29 35.28 11.97
N GLY A 50 19.33 35.13 12.89
CA GLY A 50 18.76 36.28 13.61
C GLY A 50 17.98 37.30 12.76
N SER A 51 17.77 37.09 11.48
CA SER A 51 16.95 37.95 10.65
C SER A 51 15.45 37.70 10.91
N VAL A 52 14.75 38.75 11.33
CA VAL A 52 13.29 38.72 11.54
C VAL A 52 12.63 38.57 10.17
N MET A 53 12.05 37.40 9.91
CA MET A 53 11.17 37.24 8.76
C MET A 53 9.99 38.22 8.86
N PRO A 54 9.59 38.86 7.75
CA PRO A 54 8.36 39.66 7.75
C PRO A 54 7.20 38.75 8.19
N VAL A 55 6.46 39.24 9.18
CA VAL A 55 5.24 38.57 9.69
C VAL A 55 4.38 38.19 8.48
N PRO A 56 4.04 36.93 8.27
CA PRO A 56 3.15 36.56 7.18
C PRO A 56 1.87 37.39 7.33
N PRO A 57 1.31 37.93 6.23
CA PRO A 57 0.04 38.64 6.28
C PRO A 57 -0.97 37.77 7.02
N LYS A 58 -1.80 38.40 7.88
CA LYS A 58 -2.85 37.76 8.66
C LYS A 58 -3.38 36.59 7.85
N LYS A 59 -3.38 35.35 8.47
CA LYS A 59 -3.97 34.18 7.85
C LYS A 59 -5.22 34.62 7.10
N PRO A 60 -5.36 34.33 5.77
CA PRO A 60 -6.67 34.42 5.18
C PRO A 60 -7.57 33.66 6.14
N GLU A 61 -8.72 34.24 6.49
CA GLU A 61 -9.73 33.49 7.22
C GLU A 61 -9.73 32.08 6.66
N ILE A 62 -9.44 31.11 7.53
CA ILE A 62 -9.58 29.73 7.14
C ILE A 62 -11.02 29.71 6.65
N VAL A 63 -11.22 29.62 5.32
CA VAL A 63 -12.48 29.15 4.80
C VAL A 63 -12.65 27.85 5.57
N THR A 64 -13.48 27.92 6.60
CA THR A 64 -13.87 26.77 7.38
C THR A 64 -14.34 25.84 6.30
N LEU A 65 -13.53 24.82 5.99
CA LEU A 65 -13.97 23.73 5.12
C LEU A 65 -15.37 23.45 5.63
N ALA A 66 -16.37 23.81 4.81
CA ALA A 66 -17.76 23.80 5.22
C ALA A 66 -17.90 22.53 6.00
N ALA A 67 -18.14 22.65 7.30
CA ALA A 67 -17.94 21.54 8.23
C ALA A 67 -18.62 20.38 7.53
N VAL A 68 -17.85 19.34 7.19
CA VAL A 68 -18.46 18.10 6.70
C VAL A 68 -19.60 17.91 7.67
N PRO A 69 -20.86 18.02 7.22
CA PRO A 69 -21.99 18.14 8.13
C PRO A 69 -21.77 17.09 9.19
N PRO A 70 -21.75 17.42 10.49
CA PRO A 70 -21.33 16.51 11.55
C PRO A 70 -22.05 15.23 11.23
N ALA A 71 -21.30 14.15 11.01
CA ALA A 71 -21.82 12.89 10.45
C ALA A 71 -23.15 12.67 11.11
N THR A 72 -24.22 12.85 10.36
CA THR A 72 -25.61 12.84 10.83
C THR A 72 -25.65 11.68 11.79
N LYS A 73 -25.91 11.92 13.09
CA LYS A 73 -25.82 10.96 14.20
C LYS A 73 -25.99 9.58 13.62
N ALA A 74 -24.93 8.78 13.63
CA ALA A 74 -24.84 7.54 12.86
C ALA A 74 -26.21 6.88 12.95
N ASP A 75 -26.88 6.75 11.82
CA ASP A 75 -28.19 6.13 11.77
C ASP A 75 -28.03 4.84 12.57
N PRO A 76 -28.73 4.65 13.69
CA PRO A 76 -28.62 3.42 14.47
C PRO A 76 -28.97 2.18 13.65
N SER A 77 -29.54 2.37 12.44
CA SER A 77 -29.70 1.33 11.42
C SER A 77 -28.46 1.10 10.55
N SER A 78 -27.37 1.85 10.71
CA SER A 78 -26.05 1.41 10.21
C SER A 78 -25.63 0.22 11.07
N GLU A 79 -26.30 -0.90 10.86
CA GLU A 79 -25.89 -2.20 11.37
C GLU A 79 -24.40 -2.32 11.17
N SER A 80 -23.68 -2.54 12.27
CA SER A 80 -22.32 -3.01 12.21
C SER A 80 -22.36 -4.19 11.25
N VAL A 81 -21.79 -4.02 10.05
CA VAL A 81 -21.75 -5.08 9.05
C VAL A 81 -20.87 -6.17 9.67
N GLY A 82 -21.51 -7.03 10.46
CA GLY A 82 -20.86 -8.12 11.14
C GLY A 82 -20.11 -9.01 10.15
N PRO A 83 -19.19 -9.86 10.60
CA PRO A 83 -18.51 -10.80 9.73
C PRO A 83 -19.55 -11.62 8.94
N TYR A 84 -19.25 -11.88 7.68
CA TYR A 84 -20.06 -12.80 6.88
C TYR A 84 -20.17 -14.14 7.62
N ARG A 85 -21.39 -14.65 7.76
CA ARG A 85 -21.63 -15.98 8.33
C ARG A 85 -21.77 -16.96 7.19
N SER A 86 -20.74 -17.80 7.00
CA SER A 86 -20.76 -18.88 6.02
C SER A 86 -21.90 -19.86 6.32
N PRO A 87 -22.59 -20.38 5.29
CA PRO A 87 -23.58 -21.45 5.46
C PRO A 87 -22.98 -22.77 5.93
N TYR A 88 -21.67 -22.92 5.89
CA TYR A 88 -20.91 -24.10 6.34
C TYR A 88 -20.57 -24.07 7.83
N GLY A 89 -21.25 -23.25 8.65
CA GLY A 89 -21.07 -23.28 10.11
C GLY A 89 -21.42 -24.63 10.73
N GLY A 90 -21.06 -24.81 12.02
CA GLY A 90 -21.35 -26.02 12.81
C GLY A 90 -20.11 -26.71 13.34
N GLU A 91 -20.31 -27.81 14.08
CA GLU A 91 -19.28 -28.51 14.85
C GLU A 91 -17.97 -28.76 14.09
N GLN A 92 -18.04 -29.15 12.80
CA GLN A 92 -16.82 -29.39 12.01
C GLN A 92 -15.99 -28.12 11.79
N MET A 93 -16.64 -26.97 11.56
CA MET A 93 -15.93 -25.71 11.38
C MET A 93 -15.38 -25.16 12.69
N ASP A 94 -16.04 -25.44 13.81
CA ASP A 94 -15.53 -25.12 15.14
C ASP A 94 -14.28 -25.95 15.46
N ILE A 95 -14.27 -27.25 15.13
CA ILE A 95 -13.09 -28.11 15.26
C ILE A 95 -11.93 -27.55 14.42
N TYR A 96 -12.18 -27.18 13.16
CA TYR A 96 -11.16 -26.59 12.29
C TYR A 96 -10.61 -25.29 12.87
N ARG A 97 -11.49 -24.40 13.35
CA ARG A 97 -11.09 -23.14 13.99
C ARG A 97 -10.19 -23.36 15.20
N ASP A 98 -10.55 -24.32 16.05
CA ASP A 98 -9.75 -24.68 17.23
C ASP A 98 -8.39 -25.25 16.84
N ILE A 99 -8.33 -26.12 15.82
CA ILE A 99 -7.06 -26.64 15.33
C ILE A 99 -6.16 -25.53 14.82
N PHE A 100 -6.67 -24.66 13.93
CA PHE A 100 -5.90 -23.53 13.40
C PHE A 100 -5.39 -22.61 14.51
N ARG A 101 -6.23 -22.32 15.50
CA ARG A 101 -5.89 -21.48 16.66
C ARG A 101 -4.82 -22.12 17.53
N LEU A 102 -4.97 -23.39 17.88
CA LEU A 102 -3.99 -24.16 18.70
C LEU A 102 -2.63 -24.25 17.98
N GLN A 103 -2.63 -24.55 16.68
CA GLN A 103 -1.39 -24.58 15.92
C GLN A 103 -0.73 -23.21 15.84
N ALA A 104 -1.50 -22.15 15.63
CA ALA A 104 -0.96 -20.79 15.59
C ALA A 104 -0.33 -20.36 16.92
N SER A 105 -0.81 -20.88 18.06
CA SER A 105 -0.24 -20.64 19.41
C SER A 105 0.89 -21.59 19.79
N GLY A 106 1.31 -22.51 18.89
CA GLY A 106 2.35 -23.52 19.19
C GLY A 106 1.86 -24.76 19.98
N SER A 107 0.56 -24.83 20.33
CA SER A 107 -0.03 -25.97 21.03
C SER A 107 -0.29 -27.14 20.06
N LEU A 108 0.77 -27.61 19.39
CA LEU A 108 0.69 -28.55 18.28
C LEU A 108 0.13 -29.93 18.68
N ASP A 109 0.45 -30.40 19.88
CA ASP A 109 -0.01 -31.71 20.37
C ASP A 109 -1.49 -31.68 20.74
N ASP A 110 -1.98 -30.58 21.29
CA ASP A 110 -3.41 -30.44 21.59
C ASP A 110 -4.21 -30.30 20.29
N ALA A 111 -3.69 -29.59 19.30
CA ALA A 111 -4.28 -29.56 17.95
C ALA A 111 -4.37 -30.96 17.34
N ALA A 112 -3.32 -31.77 17.47
CA ALA A 112 -3.29 -33.14 16.93
C ALA A 112 -4.36 -34.05 17.55
N LYS A 113 -4.69 -33.85 18.82
CA LYS A 113 -5.77 -34.64 19.50
C LYS A 113 -7.14 -34.41 18.85
N LEU A 114 -7.35 -33.25 18.21
CA LEU A 114 -8.60 -32.91 17.54
C LEU A 114 -8.74 -33.55 16.15
N PHE A 115 -7.64 -33.99 15.52
CA PHE A 115 -7.67 -34.56 14.16
C PHE A 115 -8.61 -35.76 14.03
N LYS A 116 -8.73 -36.59 15.09
CA LYS A 116 -9.65 -37.74 15.13
C LYS A 116 -11.13 -37.36 15.03
N ASN A 117 -11.47 -36.10 15.32
CA ASN A 117 -12.84 -35.59 15.28
C ASN A 117 -13.20 -34.99 13.91
N ILE A 118 -12.23 -34.90 12.99
CA ILE A 118 -12.47 -34.41 11.65
C ILE A 118 -13.18 -35.48 10.84
N LYS A 119 -14.40 -35.17 10.38
CA LYS A 119 -15.20 -36.02 9.48
C LYS A 119 -15.11 -35.55 8.03
N ASP A 120 -14.90 -34.23 7.83
CA ASP A 120 -14.74 -33.60 6.53
C ASP A 120 -13.26 -33.18 6.38
N ASP A 121 -12.52 -33.89 5.54
CA ASP A 121 -11.08 -33.73 5.35
C ASP A 121 -10.70 -32.65 4.34
N SER A 122 -11.67 -31.89 3.82
CA SER A 122 -11.45 -30.90 2.74
C SER A 122 -10.46 -29.80 3.07
N LEU A 123 -10.26 -29.45 4.36
CA LEU A 123 -9.27 -28.49 4.83
C LEU A 123 -8.01 -29.15 5.42
N MET A 124 -7.91 -30.49 5.40
CA MET A 124 -6.78 -31.19 5.99
C MET A 124 -5.43 -30.75 5.40
N GLY A 125 -5.39 -30.48 4.10
CA GLY A 125 -4.16 -29.98 3.45
C GLY A 125 -3.66 -28.68 4.07
N HIS A 126 -4.55 -27.73 4.36
CA HIS A 126 -4.21 -26.45 5.01
C HIS A 126 -3.74 -26.64 6.45
N ILE A 127 -4.42 -27.50 7.22
CA ILE A 127 -4.05 -27.82 8.61
C ILE A 127 -2.64 -28.44 8.66
N LEU A 128 -2.39 -29.45 7.83
CA LEU A 128 -1.09 -30.11 7.78
C LEU A 128 0.00 -29.13 7.31
N ALA A 129 -0.31 -28.24 6.35
CA ALA A 129 0.63 -27.21 5.91
C ALA A 129 0.98 -26.24 7.02
N GLN A 130 0.00 -25.76 7.80
CA GLN A 130 0.24 -24.87 8.94
C GLN A 130 1.14 -25.56 9.97
N ARG A 131 0.86 -26.83 10.31
CA ARG A 131 1.68 -27.63 11.22
C ARG A 131 3.11 -27.81 10.71
N TYR A 132 3.28 -28.27 9.48
CA TYR A 132 4.61 -28.60 8.91
C TYR A 132 5.50 -27.36 8.70
N LEU A 133 4.89 -26.20 8.53
CA LEU A 133 5.58 -24.92 8.38
C LEU A 133 5.76 -24.16 9.70
N HIS A 134 5.26 -24.71 10.82
CA HIS A 134 5.41 -24.09 12.13
C HIS A 134 6.87 -24.17 12.60
N PRO A 135 7.45 -23.10 13.19
CA PRO A 135 8.85 -23.10 13.65
C PRO A 135 9.16 -24.23 14.64
N ASP A 136 8.22 -24.55 15.52
CA ASP A 136 8.39 -25.54 16.59
C ASP A 136 8.13 -26.97 16.14
N TYR A 137 7.74 -27.19 14.86
CA TYR A 137 7.51 -28.50 14.31
C TYR A 137 8.65 -28.95 13.40
N LYS A 138 9.25 -30.08 13.72
CA LYS A 138 10.29 -30.70 12.87
C LYS A 138 9.67 -31.70 11.89
N SER A 139 9.01 -31.21 10.84
CA SER A 139 8.45 -32.09 9.80
C SER A 139 9.53 -32.95 9.15
N SER A 140 9.25 -34.23 8.92
CA SER A 140 10.12 -35.14 8.19
C SER A 140 10.05 -34.89 6.67
N PHE A 141 11.02 -35.42 5.91
CA PHE A 141 10.97 -35.38 4.46
C PHE A 141 9.75 -36.11 3.91
N ASP A 142 9.41 -37.26 4.49
CA ASP A 142 8.27 -38.09 4.06
C ASP A 142 6.93 -37.41 4.29
N GLU A 143 6.75 -36.72 5.42
CA GLU A 143 5.55 -35.91 5.67
C GLU A 143 5.38 -34.81 4.61
N LEU A 144 6.45 -34.10 4.29
CA LEU A 144 6.42 -33.03 3.29
C LEU A 144 6.21 -33.55 1.87
N LYS A 145 6.84 -34.69 1.53
CA LYS A 145 6.68 -35.36 0.24
C LYS A 145 5.24 -35.86 0.08
N ASN A 146 4.71 -36.59 1.07
CA ASN A 146 3.34 -37.11 1.06
C ASN A 146 2.31 -35.96 0.97
N TRP A 147 2.59 -34.81 1.63
CA TRP A 147 1.74 -33.64 1.51
C TRP A 147 1.74 -33.10 0.07
N LEU A 148 2.91 -32.98 -0.57
CA LEU A 148 3.01 -32.53 -1.95
C LEU A 148 2.31 -33.47 -2.92
N ASP A 149 2.42 -34.75 -2.69
CA ASP A 149 1.76 -35.77 -3.55
C ASP A 149 0.22 -35.62 -3.53
N ARG A 150 -0.36 -35.16 -2.42
CA ARG A 150 -1.82 -35.03 -2.22
C ARG A 150 -2.37 -33.62 -2.44
N TYR A 151 -1.62 -32.58 -2.13
CA TYR A 151 -2.10 -31.21 -1.98
C TYR A 151 -1.28 -30.18 -2.76
N ALA A 152 -0.60 -30.57 -3.84
CA ALA A 152 0.26 -29.69 -4.62
C ALA A 152 -0.46 -28.45 -5.22
N GLU A 153 -1.80 -28.51 -5.30
CA GLU A 153 -2.63 -27.41 -5.81
C GLU A 153 -2.98 -26.35 -4.74
N LEU A 154 -2.63 -26.56 -3.48
CA LEU A 154 -2.92 -25.61 -2.41
C LEU A 154 -1.93 -24.44 -2.35
N PRO A 155 -2.35 -23.29 -1.80
CA PRO A 155 -1.50 -22.08 -1.70
C PRO A 155 -0.15 -22.28 -1.02
N GLU A 156 -0.05 -23.20 -0.09
CA GLU A 156 1.16 -23.49 0.69
C GLU A 156 2.18 -24.36 -0.07
N ALA A 157 1.81 -24.97 -1.19
CA ALA A 157 2.62 -25.96 -1.90
C ALA A 157 4.04 -25.48 -2.23
N GLY A 158 4.21 -24.22 -2.64
CA GLY A 158 5.53 -23.66 -2.91
C GLY A 158 6.43 -23.56 -1.67
N ARG A 159 5.85 -23.32 -0.49
CA ARG A 159 6.58 -23.28 0.79
C ARG A 159 6.95 -24.67 1.25
N ILE A 160 6.00 -25.61 1.19
CA ILE A 160 6.21 -27.03 1.52
C ILE A 160 7.29 -27.63 0.62
N LYS A 161 7.22 -27.41 -0.71
CA LYS A 161 8.24 -27.91 -1.65
C LYS A 161 9.63 -27.39 -1.33
N ARG A 162 9.75 -26.09 -1.01
CA ARG A 162 11.03 -25.51 -0.61
C ARG A 162 11.59 -26.16 0.65
N LEU A 163 10.74 -26.40 1.66
CA LEU A 163 11.15 -27.07 2.90
C LEU A 163 11.52 -28.54 2.65
N ALA A 164 10.75 -29.24 1.82
CA ALA A 164 11.05 -30.62 1.41
C ALA A 164 12.41 -30.71 0.69
N SER A 165 12.71 -29.74 -0.21
CA SER A 165 13.99 -29.70 -0.91
C SER A 165 15.18 -29.50 0.03
N ILE A 166 15.02 -28.75 1.13
CA ILE A 166 16.07 -28.56 2.14
C ILE A 166 16.29 -29.83 2.96
N ARG A 167 15.24 -30.65 3.14
CA ARG A 167 15.24 -31.86 3.97
C ARG A 167 15.38 -33.14 3.18
N THR A 168 15.64 -33.04 1.87
CA THR A 168 15.81 -34.20 0.98
C THR A 168 16.99 -35.05 1.45
N PRO A 169 16.79 -36.36 1.74
CA PRO A 169 17.89 -37.28 2.07
C PRO A 169 18.86 -37.43 0.91
N ALA A 170 20.15 -37.65 1.21
CA ALA A 170 21.19 -37.79 0.18
C ALA A 170 21.00 -39.00 -0.75
N ASP A 171 20.31 -40.02 -0.29
CA ASP A 171 20.00 -41.27 -1.02
C ASP A 171 18.71 -41.20 -1.82
N PHE A 172 17.95 -40.12 -1.72
CA PHE A 172 16.70 -39.94 -2.45
C PHE A 172 16.95 -39.72 -3.94
N LYS A 173 16.58 -40.71 -4.75
CA LYS A 173 16.72 -40.69 -6.23
C LYS A 173 15.45 -40.24 -6.96
N GLY A 174 14.37 -39.95 -6.24
CA GLY A 174 13.10 -39.55 -6.82
C GLY A 174 13.06 -38.04 -7.15
N LYS A 175 11.91 -37.60 -7.70
CA LYS A 175 11.60 -36.21 -7.92
C LYS A 175 10.43 -35.81 -7.02
N LEU A 176 10.54 -34.66 -6.33
CA LEU A 176 9.41 -34.07 -5.63
C LEU A 176 8.36 -33.58 -6.63
N LYS A 177 7.09 -33.78 -6.32
CA LYS A 177 5.99 -33.23 -7.11
C LYS A 177 6.08 -31.70 -7.14
N ASP A 178 5.88 -31.13 -8.30
CA ASP A 178 5.87 -29.69 -8.46
C ASP A 178 4.61 -29.08 -7.83
N ALA A 179 4.76 -27.92 -7.21
CA ALA A 179 3.63 -27.14 -6.77
C ALA A 179 2.82 -26.70 -8.00
N SER A 180 1.57 -27.09 -8.07
CA SER A 180 0.66 -26.72 -9.15
C SER A 180 -0.22 -25.51 -8.81
N TYR A 181 -0.14 -24.99 -7.56
CA TYR A 181 -0.79 -23.74 -7.22
C TYR A 181 -0.20 -22.61 -8.04
N GLU A 182 -0.99 -22.12 -8.96
CA GLU A 182 -0.68 -20.89 -9.66
C GLU A 182 -1.20 -19.70 -8.84
N SER A 183 -0.31 -19.09 -8.05
CA SER A 183 -0.59 -17.75 -7.54
C SER A 183 -0.69 -16.79 -8.72
N LYS A 184 -1.90 -16.67 -9.27
CA LYS A 184 -2.14 -15.67 -10.32
C LYS A 184 -1.97 -14.31 -9.72
N THR A 185 -0.95 -13.59 -10.18
CA THR A 185 -0.65 -12.24 -9.73
C THR A 185 -1.80 -11.35 -10.20
N ILE A 186 -2.69 -10.99 -9.29
CA ILE A 186 -3.55 -9.84 -9.48
C ILE A 186 -2.61 -8.66 -9.30
N GLU A 187 -2.38 -7.90 -10.36
CA GLU A 187 -1.49 -6.74 -10.27
C GLU A 187 -2.00 -5.79 -9.19
N GLU A 188 -1.17 -5.61 -8.16
CA GLU A 188 -1.50 -4.75 -7.00
C GLU A 188 -1.28 -3.26 -7.30
N LEU A 189 -1.34 -2.88 -8.57
CA LEU A 189 -1.15 -1.52 -9.02
C LEU A 189 -2.40 -0.69 -8.72
N ASP A 190 -2.24 0.37 -7.96
CA ASP A 190 -3.29 1.36 -7.78
C ASP A 190 -3.31 2.28 -9.02
N PRO A 191 -4.43 2.33 -9.79
CA PRO A 191 -4.54 3.15 -10.99
C PRO A 191 -4.19 4.62 -10.78
N VAL A 192 -4.45 5.14 -9.60
CA VAL A 192 -4.17 6.55 -9.23
C VAL A 192 -2.67 6.85 -9.24
N TYR A 193 -1.83 5.88 -8.90
CA TYR A 193 -0.37 6.02 -8.83
C TYR A 193 0.36 5.37 -10.00
N THR A 194 -0.36 4.79 -10.94
CA THR A 194 0.23 4.07 -12.08
C THR A 194 0.24 4.96 -13.32
N VAL A 195 1.39 5.05 -13.99
CA VAL A 195 1.51 5.82 -15.24
C VAL A 195 0.84 5.08 -16.39
N ALA A 196 0.07 5.82 -17.19
CA ALA A 196 -0.57 5.26 -18.38
C ALA A 196 0.45 4.96 -19.51
N LYS A 197 1.52 5.73 -19.57
CA LYS A 197 2.57 5.61 -20.59
C LYS A 197 3.94 5.42 -19.96
N THR A 198 4.55 4.27 -20.18
CA THR A 198 5.94 4.01 -19.78
C THR A 198 6.89 4.57 -20.82
N TYR A 199 7.96 5.22 -20.37
CA TYR A 199 9.02 5.65 -21.29
C TYR A 199 9.79 4.46 -21.81
N SER A 200 9.99 4.40 -23.13
CA SER A 200 10.86 3.42 -23.78
C SER A 200 12.13 4.11 -24.24
N PRO A 201 13.29 3.64 -23.81
CA PRO A 201 14.58 4.23 -24.21
C PRO A 201 14.78 4.22 -25.72
N LYS A 202 15.38 5.28 -26.25
CA LYS A 202 15.72 5.40 -27.67
C LYS A 202 17.05 4.70 -28.02
N ILE A 203 17.90 4.47 -27.03
CA ILE A 203 19.19 3.78 -27.20
C ILE A 203 18.98 2.27 -27.24
N LYS A 204 19.62 1.61 -28.20
CA LYS A 204 19.63 0.14 -28.29
C LYS A 204 20.69 -0.42 -27.32
N ARG A 205 20.31 -1.42 -26.55
CA ARG A 205 21.16 -2.11 -25.56
C ARG A 205 21.08 -3.61 -25.77
N ASN A 206 22.21 -4.29 -25.60
CA ASN A 206 22.18 -5.74 -25.41
C ASN A 206 21.79 -6.06 -23.96
N LYS A 207 21.54 -7.34 -23.66
CA LYS A 207 21.05 -7.78 -22.35
C LYS A 207 22.00 -7.39 -21.20
N ALA A 208 23.32 -7.53 -21.39
CA ALA A 208 24.30 -7.16 -20.36
C ALA A 208 24.24 -5.66 -20.04
N GLN A 209 24.17 -4.81 -21.07
CA GLN A 209 24.03 -3.35 -20.92
C GLN A 209 22.71 -2.94 -20.25
N GLU A 210 21.61 -3.64 -20.56
CA GLU A 210 20.32 -3.43 -19.86
C GLU A 210 20.44 -3.76 -18.37
N ASP A 211 21.05 -4.90 -18.02
CA ASP A 211 21.22 -5.34 -16.65
C ASP A 211 22.12 -4.39 -15.84
N GLU A 212 23.22 -3.90 -16.44
CA GLU A 212 24.10 -2.89 -15.84
C GLU A 212 23.37 -1.55 -15.60
N ALA A 213 22.67 -1.03 -16.62
CA ALA A 213 21.87 0.19 -16.49
C ALA A 213 20.80 0.03 -15.40
N ALA A 214 20.08 -1.09 -15.39
CA ALA A 214 19.06 -1.38 -14.39
C ALA A 214 19.63 -1.46 -12.96
N ALA A 215 20.81 -2.07 -12.78
CA ALA A 215 21.52 -2.14 -11.51
C ALA A 215 21.90 -0.75 -10.99
N MET A 216 22.44 0.11 -11.86
CA MET A 216 22.76 1.49 -11.52
C MET A 216 21.51 2.29 -11.15
N ILE A 217 20.44 2.22 -11.95
CA ILE A 217 19.16 2.89 -11.67
C ILE A 217 18.61 2.44 -10.30
N LYS A 218 18.65 1.14 -10.01
CA LYS A 218 18.23 0.57 -8.72
C LYS A 218 19.05 1.14 -7.56
N THR A 219 20.37 1.28 -7.74
CA THR A 219 21.27 1.88 -6.74
C THR A 219 20.91 3.33 -6.48
N ILE A 220 20.75 4.15 -7.53
CA ILE A 220 20.35 5.57 -7.43
C ILE A 220 19.01 5.70 -6.68
N ARG A 221 18.00 4.90 -7.06
CA ARG A 221 16.69 4.90 -6.38
C ARG A 221 16.80 4.55 -4.89
N LYS A 222 17.66 3.57 -4.56
CA LYS A 222 17.93 3.18 -3.18
C LYS A 222 18.57 4.33 -2.40
N GLN A 223 19.61 4.96 -2.95
CA GLN A 223 20.32 6.09 -2.31
C GLN A 223 19.39 7.28 -2.06
N VAL A 224 18.57 7.68 -3.06
CA VAL A 224 17.56 8.74 -2.87
C VAL A 224 16.57 8.36 -1.77
N LYS A 225 16.08 7.12 -1.75
CA LYS A 225 15.17 6.62 -0.72
C LYS A 225 15.78 6.65 0.68
N MET A 226 17.09 6.42 0.79
CA MET A 226 17.82 6.48 2.06
C MET A 226 18.13 7.91 2.50
N GLY A 227 17.78 8.92 1.72
CA GLY A 227 18.08 10.34 2.00
C GLY A 227 19.51 10.72 1.66
N GLU A 228 20.13 10.04 0.71
CA GLU A 228 21.50 10.22 0.25
C GLU A 228 21.57 10.77 -1.20
N PRO A 229 20.96 11.93 -1.52
CA PRO A 229 20.91 12.43 -2.89
C PRO A 229 22.31 12.78 -3.44
N SER A 230 23.28 13.15 -2.59
CA SER A 230 24.66 13.40 -3.02
C SER A 230 25.35 12.13 -3.52
N SER A 231 25.15 11.01 -2.83
CA SER A 231 25.65 9.69 -3.26
C SER A 231 24.98 9.27 -4.57
N ALA A 232 23.66 9.50 -4.70
CA ALA A 232 22.92 9.21 -5.93
C ALA A 232 23.43 10.04 -7.12
N TRP A 233 23.74 11.34 -6.89
CA TRP A 233 24.32 12.20 -7.91
C TRP A 233 25.71 11.70 -8.34
N LYS A 234 26.58 11.38 -7.38
CA LYS A 234 27.89 10.79 -7.67
C LYS A 234 27.75 9.51 -8.50
N THR A 235 26.84 8.60 -8.12
CA THR A 235 26.59 7.38 -8.89
C THR A 235 26.18 7.69 -10.32
N LEU A 236 25.29 8.65 -10.57
CA LEU A 236 24.85 9.00 -11.92
C LEU A 236 25.99 9.59 -12.78
N THR A 237 26.89 10.36 -12.16
CA THR A 237 27.93 11.13 -12.89
C THR A 237 29.25 10.39 -13.07
N THR A 238 29.53 9.38 -12.22
CA THR A 238 30.83 8.69 -12.24
C THR A 238 30.76 7.19 -12.59
N ASN A 239 29.54 6.62 -12.69
CA ASN A 239 29.39 5.22 -13.06
C ASN A 239 29.41 5.05 -14.58
N ASP A 240 30.29 4.17 -15.10
CA ASP A 240 30.45 3.92 -16.51
C ASP A 240 29.16 3.44 -17.20
N SER A 241 28.27 2.77 -16.49
CA SER A 241 26.99 2.31 -17.03
C SER A 241 26.03 3.45 -17.39
N ALA A 242 26.34 4.71 -16.99
CA ALA A 242 25.57 5.90 -17.38
C ALA A 242 25.64 6.17 -18.91
N LYS A 243 26.67 5.65 -19.61
CA LYS A 243 26.75 5.71 -21.07
C LYS A 243 25.66 4.92 -21.78
N TYR A 244 25.07 3.93 -21.10
CA TYR A 244 23.95 3.13 -21.60
C TYR A 244 22.59 3.78 -21.41
N LEU A 245 22.50 4.95 -20.78
CA LEU A 245 21.25 5.71 -20.63
C LEU A 245 21.15 6.78 -21.71
N ASP A 246 19.96 6.93 -22.28
CA ASP A 246 19.67 8.10 -23.12
C ASP A 246 19.42 9.37 -22.26
N ASP A 247 19.29 10.51 -22.94
CA ASP A 247 19.16 11.78 -22.25
C ASP A 247 17.88 11.89 -21.43
N ALA A 248 16.77 11.32 -21.91
CA ALA A 248 15.52 11.33 -21.17
C ALA A 248 15.59 10.46 -19.90
N GLU A 249 16.26 9.31 -19.95
CA GLU A 249 16.51 8.49 -18.77
C GLU A 249 17.40 9.21 -17.76
N LYS A 250 18.47 9.88 -18.22
CA LYS A 250 19.34 10.72 -17.37
C LYS A 250 18.56 11.85 -16.72
N ASP A 251 17.67 12.52 -17.46
CA ASP A 251 16.85 13.61 -16.93
C ASP A 251 15.82 13.13 -15.90
N ARG A 252 15.23 11.95 -16.10
CA ARG A 252 14.37 11.31 -15.11
C ARG A 252 15.11 10.99 -13.82
N LEU A 253 16.36 10.53 -13.91
CA LEU A 253 17.20 10.28 -12.74
C LEU A 253 17.65 11.58 -12.07
N LYS A 254 18.03 12.62 -12.85
CA LYS A 254 18.30 13.96 -12.31
C LYS A 254 17.10 14.52 -11.55
N ALA A 255 15.90 14.41 -12.11
CA ALA A 255 14.66 14.83 -11.46
C ALA A 255 14.40 14.08 -10.15
N LEU A 256 14.63 12.77 -10.11
CA LEU A 256 14.54 11.97 -8.90
C LEU A 256 15.56 12.39 -7.84
N ILE A 257 16.81 12.62 -8.24
CA ILE A 257 17.88 13.11 -7.35
C ILE A 257 17.56 14.52 -6.82
N ALA A 258 17.05 15.38 -7.71
CA ALA A 258 16.59 16.72 -7.33
C ALA A 258 15.48 16.67 -6.28
N SER A 259 14.54 15.71 -6.39
CA SER A 259 13.53 15.51 -5.34
C SER A 259 14.16 15.11 -4.00
N GLY A 260 15.19 14.27 -4.03
CA GLY A 260 15.96 13.91 -2.84
C GLY A 260 16.61 15.14 -2.17
N PHE A 261 17.24 16.02 -2.97
CA PHE A 261 17.81 17.28 -2.46
C PHE A 261 16.74 18.23 -1.88
N LEU A 262 15.61 18.37 -2.56
CA LEU A 262 14.50 19.20 -2.07
C LEU A 262 14.02 18.74 -0.69
N TYR A 263 13.78 17.43 -0.52
CA TYR A 263 13.28 16.87 0.73
C TYR A 263 14.34 16.77 1.85
N SER A 264 15.62 16.79 1.49
CA SER A 264 16.72 16.92 2.47
C SER A 264 17.07 18.38 2.82
N GLY A 265 16.35 19.37 2.27
CA GLY A 265 16.52 20.78 2.58
C GLY A 265 17.50 21.56 1.68
N ASN A 266 18.17 20.87 0.73
CA ASN A 266 19.07 21.56 -0.21
C ASN A 266 18.28 22.03 -1.45
N SER A 267 17.60 23.18 -1.28
CA SER A 267 16.70 23.72 -2.31
C SER A 267 17.45 24.25 -3.54
N GLU A 268 18.64 24.80 -3.37
CA GLU A 268 19.47 25.33 -4.48
C GLU A 268 19.87 24.24 -5.46
N ARG A 269 20.39 23.13 -4.94
CA ARG A 269 20.81 22.00 -5.76
C ARG A 269 19.61 21.27 -6.38
N ALA A 270 18.50 21.21 -5.67
CA ALA A 270 17.25 20.68 -6.20
C ALA A 270 16.76 21.49 -7.40
N GLU A 271 16.76 22.82 -7.28
CA GLU A 271 16.37 23.75 -8.35
C GLU A 271 17.26 23.62 -9.59
N ALA A 272 18.58 23.65 -9.39
CA ALA A 272 19.53 23.57 -10.51
C ALA A 272 19.33 22.30 -11.32
N LEU A 273 19.28 21.12 -10.65
CA LEU A 273 19.13 19.82 -11.32
C LEU A 273 17.75 19.66 -11.96
N ALA A 274 16.69 20.09 -11.25
CA ALA A 274 15.33 20.01 -11.78
C ALA A 274 15.12 20.97 -12.96
N GLY A 275 15.68 22.19 -12.90
CA GLY A 275 15.61 23.16 -13.98
C GLY A 275 16.33 22.70 -15.23
N GLU A 276 17.52 22.10 -15.10
CA GLU A 276 18.26 21.49 -16.22
C GLU A 276 17.45 20.37 -16.87
N ALA A 277 16.95 19.41 -16.07
CA ALA A 277 16.16 18.30 -16.56
C ALA A 277 14.85 18.77 -17.21
N LEU A 278 14.19 19.78 -16.66
CA LEU A 278 12.94 20.32 -17.19
C LEU A 278 13.11 20.93 -18.57
N LYS A 279 14.16 21.73 -18.77
CA LYS A 279 14.45 22.39 -20.05
C LYS A 279 14.67 21.40 -21.20
N ARG A 280 15.25 20.24 -20.89
CA ARG A 280 15.66 19.23 -21.91
C ARG A 280 14.64 18.12 -22.08
N SER A 281 13.86 17.80 -21.05
CA SER A 281 13.04 16.58 -21.01
C SER A 281 11.79 16.59 -21.87
N GLU A 282 11.35 17.74 -22.40
CA GLU A 282 10.12 17.85 -23.21
C GLU A 282 8.90 17.12 -22.60
N GLY A 283 8.79 17.11 -21.27
CA GLY A 283 7.71 16.43 -20.55
C GLY A 283 7.98 14.96 -20.21
N HIS A 284 9.11 14.35 -20.64
CA HIS A 284 9.46 12.98 -20.30
C HIS A 284 9.84 12.78 -18.82
N ALA A 285 10.20 13.83 -18.11
CA ALA A 285 10.58 13.82 -16.72
C ALA A 285 9.62 14.69 -15.85
N PRO A 286 8.36 14.26 -15.65
CA PRO A 286 7.38 15.09 -14.93
C PRO A 286 7.81 15.46 -13.51
N THR A 287 8.60 14.64 -12.83
CA THR A 287 9.19 14.96 -11.53
C THR A 287 10.07 16.22 -11.58
N ALA A 288 10.72 16.54 -12.71
CA ALA A 288 11.52 17.74 -12.85
C ALA A 288 10.65 19.00 -12.75
N GLY A 289 9.52 19.03 -13.48
CA GLY A 289 8.57 20.15 -13.40
C GLY A 289 7.94 20.29 -12.02
N TRP A 290 7.66 19.18 -11.36
CA TRP A 290 7.17 19.18 -9.98
C TRP A 290 8.17 19.83 -9.01
N VAL A 291 9.43 19.36 -9.00
CA VAL A 291 10.47 19.86 -8.09
C VAL A 291 10.81 21.33 -8.39
N TYR A 292 11.01 21.68 -9.66
CA TYR A 292 11.28 23.03 -10.07
C TYR A 292 10.11 23.98 -9.75
N GLY A 293 8.89 23.55 -10.02
CA GLY A 293 7.67 24.31 -9.70
C GLY A 293 7.55 24.62 -8.21
N LEU A 294 7.81 23.64 -7.33
CA LEU A 294 7.82 23.86 -5.88
C LEU A 294 8.91 24.83 -5.45
N SER A 295 10.12 24.73 -6.03
CA SER A 295 11.22 25.66 -5.73
C SER A 295 10.87 27.09 -6.15
N MET A 296 10.32 27.28 -7.34
CA MET A 296 9.89 28.59 -7.85
C MET A 296 8.73 29.19 -7.04
N TYR A 297 7.75 28.35 -6.68
CA TYR A 297 6.62 28.81 -5.86
C TYR A 297 7.07 29.33 -4.49
N ARG A 298 7.99 28.63 -3.84
CA ARG A 298 8.55 29.04 -2.54
C ARG A 298 9.29 30.38 -2.61
N GLN A 299 9.94 30.66 -3.73
CA GLN A 299 10.67 31.90 -3.96
C GLN A 299 9.78 33.05 -4.46
N GLY A 300 8.48 32.83 -4.67
CA GLY A 300 7.55 33.83 -5.19
C GLY A 300 7.57 33.99 -6.72
N TYR A 301 8.33 33.18 -7.46
CA TYR A 301 8.36 33.22 -8.93
C TYR A 301 7.16 32.49 -9.51
N PHE A 302 5.95 32.98 -9.23
CA PHE A 302 4.70 32.28 -9.51
C PHE A 302 4.47 31.98 -10.99
N ALA A 303 4.88 32.85 -11.91
CA ALA A 303 4.76 32.58 -13.34
C ALA A 303 5.64 31.40 -13.79
N LYS A 304 6.89 31.32 -13.29
CA LYS A 304 7.78 30.18 -13.57
C LYS A 304 7.25 28.88 -12.92
N ALA A 305 6.74 28.97 -11.70
CA ALA A 305 6.11 27.84 -11.02
C ALA A 305 4.90 27.31 -11.79
N ALA A 306 4.03 28.21 -12.25
CA ALA A 306 2.85 27.85 -13.04
C ALA A 306 3.22 27.08 -14.31
N SER A 307 4.20 27.58 -15.07
CA SER A 307 4.68 26.92 -16.30
C SER A 307 5.25 25.53 -16.02
N ALA A 308 6.04 25.36 -14.97
CA ALA A 308 6.62 24.08 -14.59
C ALA A 308 5.56 23.05 -14.15
N PHE A 309 4.59 23.48 -13.34
CA PHE A 309 3.48 22.63 -12.94
C PHE A 309 2.56 22.29 -14.13
N GLU A 310 2.32 23.25 -15.04
CA GLU A 310 1.57 23.02 -16.28
C GLU A 310 2.21 21.93 -17.13
N MET A 311 3.53 21.94 -17.33
CA MET A 311 4.26 20.88 -18.04
C MET A 311 4.09 19.53 -17.36
N THR A 312 4.19 19.47 -16.04
CA THR A 312 3.98 18.23 -15.27
C THR A 312 2.54 17.72 -15.40
N ALA A 313 1.55 18.62 -15.25
CA ALA A 313 0.12 18.28 -15.33
C ALA A 313 -0.33 17.75 -16.70
N ASN A 314 0.39 18.14 -17.76
CA ASN A 314 0.13 17.74 -19.14
C ASN A 314 1.03 16.59 -19.62
N SER A 315 1.97 16.13 -18.79
CA SER A 315 2.87 15.04 -19.17
C SER A 315 2.13 13.69 -19.25
N PRO A 316 2.23 12.98 -20.38
CA PRO A 316 1.66 11.63 -20.51
C PRO A 316 2.40 10.58 -19.63
N TYR A 317 3.54 10.96 -19.09
CA TYR A 317 4.36 10.14 -18.19
C TYR A 317 4.10 10.44 -16.71
N ALA A 318 3.18 11.34 -16.39
CA ALA A 318 2.75 11.59 -15.02
C ALA A 318 1.63 10.61 -14.64
N ALA A 319 1.72 10.02 -13.45
CA ALA A 319 0.60 9.28 -12.88
C ALA A 319 -0.56 10.24 -12.55
N PRO A 320 -1.82 9.77 -12.53
CA PRO A 320 -2.98 10.61 -12.21
C PRO A 320 -2.82 11.44 -10.94
N ALA A 321 -2.26 10.87 -9.87
CA ALA A 321 -1.99 11.58 -8.63
C ALA A 321 -1.00 12.73 -8.81
N MET A 322 0.07 12.53 -9.60
CA MET A 322 1.05 13.57 -9.89
C MET A 322 0.45 14.65 -10.80
N ALA A 323 -0.32 14.26 -11.81
CA ALA A 323 -1.00 15.21 -12.71
C ALA A 323 -2.01 16.07 -11.94
N ALA A 324 -2.80 15.48 -11.03
CA ALA A 324 -3.71 16.21 -10.16
C ALA A 324 -2.98 17.18 -9.23
N SER A 325 -1.88 16.72 -8.61
CA SER A 325 -1.04 17.57 -7.75
C SER A 325 -0.49 18.78 -8.52
N ALA A 326 0.07 18.52 -9.69
CA ALA A 326 0.62 19.58 -10.54
C ALA A 326 -0.47 20.52 -11.05
N SER A 327 -1.64 20.01 -11.41
CA SER A 327 -2.79 20.84 -11.81
C SER A 327 -3.24 21.76 -10.68
N PHE A 328 -3.38 21.25 -9.47
CA PHE A 328 -3.75 22.04 -8.30
C PHE A 328 -2.74 23.17 -8.03
N TRP A 329 -1.43 22.84 -8.05
CA TRP A 329 -0.40 23.83 -7.82
C TRP A 329 -0.20 24.78 -8.99
N ALA A 330 -0.46 24.35 -10.24
CA ALA A 330 -0.54 25.23 -11.39
C ALA A 330 -1.66 26.27 -11.22
N ALA A 331 -2.87 25.84 -10.80
CA ALA A 331 -3.99 26.71 -10.51
C ALA A 331 -3.61 27.80 -9.49
N ARG A 332 -3.02 27.37 -8.35
CA ARG A 332 -2.58 28.29 -7.31
C ARG A 332 -1.48 29.26 -7.78
N SER A 333 -0.59 28.77 -8.62
CA SER A 333 0.50 29.60 -9.18
C SER A 333 -0.03 30.59 -10.19
N PHE A 334 -0.97 30.19 -11.07
CA PHE A 334 -1.63 31.10 -12.02
C PHE A 334 -2.47 32.17 -11.32
N GLU A 335 -3.14 31.82 -10.22
CA GLU A 335 -3.86 32.78 -9.39
C GLU A 335 -2.93 33.87 -8.87
N LYS A 336 -1.78 33.47 -8.26
CA LYS A 336 -0.76 34.39 -7.76
C LYS A 336 -0.08 35.22 -8.86
N ALA A 337 0.02 34.69 -10.07
CA ALA A 337 0.53 35.37 -11.25
C ALA A 337 -0.54 36.22 -11.97
N GLY A 338 -1.76 36.34 -11.43
CA GLY A 338 -2.83 37.18 -11.99
C GLY A 338 -3.63 36.53 -13.15
N SER A 339 -3.36 35.29 -13.50
CA SER A 339 -4.03 34.59 -14.62
C SER A 339 -5.25 33.78 -14.15
N LYS A 340 -6.37 34.47 -13.86
CA LYS A 340 -7.60 33.88 -13.33
C LYS A 340 -8.17 32.76 -14.22
N ARG A 341 -8.16 32.95 -15.55
CA ARG A 341 -8.68 31.95 -16.50
C ARG A 341 -7.91 30.63 -16.42
N LYS A 342 -6.57 30.68 -16.45
CA LYS A 342 -5.73 29.48 -16.32
C LYS A 342 -5.85 28.86 -14.92
N SER A 343 -5.95 29.67 -13.87
CA SER A 343 -6.20 29.19 -12.51
C SER A 343 -7.46 28.33 -12.46
N ALA A 344 -8.59 28.83 -12.95
CA ALA A 344 -9.84 28.08 -13.00
C ALA A 344 -9.71 26.79 -13.82
N GLN A 345 -9.11 26.86 -15.02
CA GLN A 345 -8.91 25.70 -15.89
C GLN A 345 -8.11 24.57 -15.20
N TYR A 346 -7.02 24.90 -14.52
CA TYR A 346 -6.18 23.90 -13.85
C TYR A 346 -6.79 23.40 -12.54
N MET A 347 -7.62 24.21 -11.86
CA MET A 347 -8.40 23.76 -10.71
C MET A 347 -9.42 22.69 -11.12
N GLU A 348 -10.15 22.90 -12.23
CA GLU A 348 -11.06 21.92 -12.81
C GLU A 348 -10.30 20.64 -13.18
N LYS A 349 -9.17 20.75 -13.88
CA LYS A 349 -8.34 19.62 -14.26
C LYS A 349 -7.86 18.79 -13.05
N ALA A 350 -7.57 19.44 -11.91
CA ALA A 350 -7.26 18.70 -10.68
C ALA A 350 -8.50 17.97 -10.13
N ALA A 351 -9.66 18.62 -10.15
CA ALA A 351 -10.94 18.07 -9.69
C ALA A 351 -11.41 16.83 -10.47
N ASP A 352 -10.98 16.67 -11.74
CA ASP A 352 -11.24 15.47 -12.56
C ASP A 352 -10.61 14.19 -11.98
N GLN A 353 -9.76 14.30 -10.95
CA GLN A 353 -9.11 13.17 -10.28
C GLN A 353 -9.56 13.02 -8.81
N PRO A 354 -10.86 12.75 -8.55
CA PRO A 354 -11.45 12.81 -7.20
C PRO A 354 -10.86 11.79 -6.22
N ARG A 355 -10.22 10.72 -6.71
CA ARG A 355 -9.57 9.69 -5.87
C ARG A 355 -8.15 10.05 -5.45
N THR A 356 -7.71 11.28 -5.73
CA THR A 356 -6.41 11.81 -5.31
C THR A 356 -6.60 12.86 -4.23
N PHE A 357 -5.57 13.06 -3.40
CA PHE A 357 -5.58 14.10 -2.38
C PHE A 357 -5.84 15.50 -2.97
N TYR A 358 -5.11 15.86 -4.04
CA TYR A 358 -5.26 17.18 -4.66
C TYR A 358 -6.53 17.32 -5.48
N GLY A 359 -7.06 16.21 -6.02
CA GLY A 359 -8.39 16.21 -6.65
C GLY A 359 -9.50 16.52 -5.64
N MET A 360 -9.43 15.92 -4.45
CA MET A 360 -10.35 16.23 -3.35
C MET A 360 -10.24 17.69 -2.90
N LEU A 361 -9.01 18.21 -2.76
CA LEU A 361 -8.79 19.62 -2.42
C LEU A 361 -9.34 20.57 -3.50
N ALA A 362 -9.19 20.21 -4.77
CA ALA A 362 -9.73 20.99 -5.88
C ALA A 362 -11.25 21.01 -5.84
N LEU A 363 -11.91 19.84 -5.66
CA LEU A 363 -13.36 19.75 -5.51
C LEU A 363 -13.85 20.62 -4.34
N ALA A 364 -13.20 20.51 -3.18
CA ALA A 364 -13.53 21.35 -2.02
C ALA A 364 -13.36 22.85 -2.30
N SER A 365 -12.29 23.24 -3.03
CA SER A 365 -12.05 24.62 -3.44
C SER A 365 -13.11 25.14 -4.41
N LEU A 366 -13.72 24.27 -5.19
CA LEU A 366 -14.82 24.56 -6.13
C LEU A 366 -16.21 24.46 -5.49
N GLY A 367 -16.30 24.12 -4.19
CA GLY A 367 -17.57 23.92 -3.49
C GLY A 367 -18.34 22.67 -3.97
N ARG A 368 -17.64 21.68 -4.50
CA ARG A 368 -18.24 20.45 -5.06
C ARG A 368 -17.89 19.24 -4.21
N THR A 369 -18.81 18.27 -4.16
CA THR A 369 -18.60 16.95 -3.58
C THR A 369 -18.15 15.96 -4.67
N PRO A 370 -17.32 14.95 -4.34
CA PRO A 370 -16.94 13.93 -5.29
C PRO A 370 -18.13 13.03 -5.66
N ASP A 371 -18.23 12.70 -6.93
CA ASP A 371 -19.21 11.73 -7.45
C ASP A 371 -18.60 10.31 -7.37
N PHE A 372 -18.75 9.66 -6.20
CA PHE A 372 -18.31 8.29 -5.98
C PHE A 372 -19.45 7.29 -6.18
N ASN A 373 -19.17 6.20 -6.86
CA ASN A 373 -20.12 5.09 -6.99
C ASN A 373 -20.03 4.14 -5.80
N TRP A 374 -20.86 4.37 -4.79
CA TRP A 374 -20.95 3.53 -3.61
C TRP A 374 -21.86 2.30 -3.78
N THR A 375 -22.33 2.02 -5.00
CA THR A 375 -23.14 0.83 -5.27
C THR A 375 -22.30 -0.42 -5.06
N PRO A 376 -22.68 -1.32 -4.13
CA PRO A 376 -21.95 -2.55 -3.90
C PRO A 376 -21.98 -3.48 -5.13
N PRO A 377 -20.89 -4.16 -5.46
CA PRO A 377 -20.94 -5.26 -6.41
C PRO A 377 -21.94 -6.32 -5.97
N LYS A 378 -22.87 -6.69 -6.86
CA LYS A 378 -23.90 -7.70 -6.55
C LYS A 378 -23.46 -9.08 -7.02
N LEU A 379 -23.40 -10.03 -6.08
CA LEU A 379 -23.19 -11.44 -6.39
C LEU A 379 -24.52 -12.06 -6.82
N THR A 380 -24.57 -12.61 -8.04
CA THR A 380 -25.73 -13.36 -8.50
C THR A 380 -25.65 -14.82 -8.08
N SER A 381 -26.81 -15.49 -7.90
CA SER A 381 -26.85 -16.90 -7.52
C SER A 381 -26.13 -17.80 -8.55
N ALA A 382 -26.15 -17.44 -9.82
CA ALA A 382 -25.41 -18.17 -10.86
C ALA A 382 -23.90 -18.05 -10.70
N GLN A 383 -23.39 -16.85 -10.40
CA GLN A 383 -21.97 -16.61 -10.14
C GLN A 383 -21.51 -17.33 -8.88
N GLU A 384 -22.29 -17.25 -7.81
CA GLU A 384 -22.02 -17.96 -6.55
C GLU A 384 -21.93 -19.47 -6.78
N LYS A 385 -22.96 -20.05 -7.39
CA LYS A 385 -22.99 -21.47 -7.72
C LYS A 385 -21.78 -21.91 -8.55
N ALA A 386 -21.40 -21.11 -9.56
CA ALA A 386 -20.24 -21.41 -10.40
C ALA A 386 -18.91 -21.35 -9.63
N ILE A 387 -18.76 -20.46 -8.64
CA ILE A 387 -17.57 -20.40 -7.78
C ILE A 387 -17.56 -21.60 -6.83
N LEU A 388 -18.67 -21.87 -6.14
CA LEU A 388 -18.79 -22.95 -5.16
C LEU A 388 -18.70 -24.35 -5.78
N ALA A 389 -18.99 -24.50 -7.06
CA ALA A 389 -18.79 -25.75 -7.79
C ALA A 389 -17.30 -26.09 -7.98
N THR A 390 -16.39 -25.15 -7.73
CA THR A 390 -14.94 -25.40 -7.80
C THR A 390 -14.40 -25.87 -6.45
N PRO A 391 -13.40 -26.78 -6.41
CA PRO A 391 -12.77 -27.19 -5.15
C PRO A 391 -12.22 -26.00 -4.34
N ALA A 392 -11.61 -25.02 -5.01
CA ALA A 392 -11.08 -23.82 -4.38
C ALA A 392 -12.20 -22.94 -3.76
N GLY A 393 -13.32 -22.76 -4.45
CA GLY A 393 -14.47 -22.02 -3.93
C GLY A 393 -15.10 -22.69 -2.71
N MET A 394 -15.24 -24.02 -2.75
CA MET A 394 -15.74 -24.81 -1.62
C MET A 394 -14.82 -24.69 -0.40
N ARG A 395 -13.51 -24.86 -0.60
CA ARG A 395 -12.53 -24.69 0.50
C ARG A 395 -12.54 -23.27 1.05
N ALA A 396 -12.63 -22.26 0.19
CA ALA A 396 -12.70 -20.87 0.62
C ALA A 396 -13.87 -20.59 1.56
N GLU A 397 -15.08 -21.06 1.27
CA GLU A 397 -16.23 -20.93 2.16
C GLU A 397 -16.00 -21.55 3.54
N LYS A 398 -15.43 -22.77 3.56
CA LYS A 398 -15.12 -23.46 4.81
C LYS A 398 -14.01 -22.75 5.59
N LEU A 399 -13.01 -22.19 4.90
CA LEU A 399 -11.95 -21.38 5.52
C LEU A 399 -12.52 -20.09 6.11
N ILE A 400 -13.48 -19.44 5.44
CA ILE A 400 -14.19 -18.28 6.00
C ILE A 400 -14.93 -18.68 7.28
N ALA A 401 -15.63 -19.82 7.26
CA ALA A 401 -16.33 -20.34 8.45
C ALA A 401 -15.38 -20.68 9.60
N ALA A 402 -14.17 -21.17 9.28
CA ALA A 402 -13.11 -21.43 10.24
C ALA A 402 -12.36 -20.16 10.71
N GLY A 403 -12.60 -18.99 10.11
CA GLY A 403 -11.92 -17.73 10.44
C GLY A 403 -10.60 -17.50 9.70
N GLU A 404 -10.23 -18.39 8.77
CA GLU A 404 -8.95 -18.36 8.04
C GLU A 404 -9.03 -17.50 6.76
N ILE A 405 -9.34 -16.22 6.92
CA ILE A 405 -9.56 -15.27 5.81
C ILE A 405 -8.38 -15.21 4.83
N PRO A 406 -7.08 -15.15 5.27
CA PRO A 406 -5.98 -15.09 4.32
C PRO A 406 -5.88 -16.33 3.41
N LEU A 407 -6.21 -17.51 3.93
CA LEU A 407 -6.24 -18.75 3.15
C LEU A 407 -7.44 -18.78 2.19
N ALA A 408 -8.61 -18.34 2.64
CA ALA A 408 -9.79 -18.20 1.80
C ALA A 408 -9.53 -17.26 0.62
N GLU A 409 -8.91 -16.10 0.85
CA GLU A 409 -8.50 -15.17 -0.21
C GLU A 409 -7.52 -15.81 -1.20
N ALA A 410 -6.58 -16.64 -0.70
CA ALA A 410 -5.63 -17.33 -1.55
C ALA A 410 -6.33 -18.37 -2.45
N GLU A 411 -7.27 -19.14 -1.90
CA GLU A 411 -8.08 -20.11 -2.67
C GLU A 411 -8.88 -19.39 -3.78
N ILE A 412 -9.59 -18.32 -3.49
CA ILE A 412 -10.35 -17.57 -4.50
C ILE A 412 -9.43 -16.93 -5.54
N ARG A 413 -8.22 -16.50 -5.15
CA ARG A 413 -7.24 -15.94 -6.08
C ARG A 413 -6.79 -16.96 -7.14
N SER A 414 -6.76 -18.23 -6.83
CA SER A 414 -6.44 -19.28 -7.81
C SER A 414 -7.43 -19.33 -8.97
N LEU A 415 -8.65 -18.85 -8.74
CA LEU A 415 -9.72 -18.80 -9.75
C LEU A 415 -9.61 -17.59 -10.68
N TYR A 416 -8.70 -16.64 -10.41
CA TYR A 416 -8.52 -15.45 -11.22
C TYR A 416 -7.93 -15.81 -12.59
N ILE A 417 -8.53 -15.26 -13.65
CA ILE A 417 -8.06 -15.40 -15.04
C ILE A 417 -7.84 -14.01 -15.61
N SER A 418 -6.60 -13.70 -15.97
CA SER A 418 -6.27 -12.46 -16.67
C SER A 418 -7.01 -12.41 -18.01
N GLY A 419 -7.58 -11.26 -18.38
CA GLY A 419 -8.35 -11.12 -19.62
C GLY A 419 -9.81 -11.59 -19.56
N ASN A 420 -10.20 -12.38 -18.57
CA ASN A 420 -11.63 -12.75 -18.42
C ASN A 420 -12.35 -11.76 -17.50
N HIS A 421 -12.97 -10.77 -18.12
CA HIS A 421 -13.61 -9.65 -17.43
C HIS A 421 -14.83 -10.09 -16.57
N GLU A 422 -15.68 -10.95 -17.11
CA GLU A 422 -16.85 -11.45 -16.38
C GLU A 422 -16.44 -12.30 -15.15
N ARG A 423 -15.39 -13.10 -15.30
CA ARG A 423 -14.83 -13.84 -14.16
C ARG A 423 -14.30 -12.91 -13.08
N LYS A 424 -13.59 -11.83 -13.46
CA LYS A 424 -13.11 -10.81 -12.52
C LYS A 424 -14.25 -10.14 -11.78
N LYS A 425 -15.33 -9.77 -12.46
CA LYS A 425 -16.54 -9.19 -11.83
C LYS A 425 -17.20 -10.16 -10.86
N ALA A 426 -17.34 -11.42 -11.25
CA ALA A 426 -17.90 -12.45 -10.36
C ALA A 426 -17.07 -12.64 -9.09
N LEU A 427 -15.72 -12.71 -9.23
CA LEU A 427 -14.82 -12.83 -8.08
C LEU A 427 -14.83 -11.56 -7.21
N LEU A 428 -14.95 -10.34 -7.82
CA LEU A 428 -15.10 -9.10 -7.06
C LEU A 428 -16.40 -9.10 -6.24
N ALA A 429 -17.52 -9.47 -6.86
CA ALA A 429 -18.81 -9.55 -6.19
C ALA A 429 -18.77 -10.57 -5.04
N TYR A 430 -18.17 -11.72 -5.27
CA TYR A 430 -17.97 -12.75 -4.25
C TYR A 430 -17.12 -12.24 -3.08
N ALA A 431 -15.93 -11.68 -3.37
CA ALA A 431 -15.02 -11.18 -2.34
C ALA A 431 -15.66 -10.05 -1.50
N TYR A 432 -16.42 -9.17 -2.15
CA TYR A 432 -17.15 -8.09 -1.47
C TYR A 432 -18.23 -8.65 -0.54
N ASP A 433 -19.06 -9.56 -1.04
CA ASP A 433 -20.14 -10.18 -0.28
C ASP A 433 -19.63 -10.97 0.93
N ARG A 434 -18.54 -11.75 0.74
CA ARG A 434 -17.89 -12.56 1.79
C ARG A 434 -17.01 -11.76 2.73
N LYS A 435 -16.95 -10.42 2.60
CA LYS A 435 -16.14 -9.52 3.45
C LYS A 435 -14.65 -9.89 3.45
N LEU A 436 -14.09 -10.12 2.25
CA LEU A 436 -12.68 -10.35 1.99
C LEU A 436 -12.00 -9.05 1.52
N PRO A 437 -11.67 -8.10 2.43
CA PRO A 437 -11.36 -6.73 2.03
C PRO A 437 -10.06 -6.61 1.22
N SER A 438 -9.04 -7.42 1.51
CA SER A 438 -7.79 -7.40 0.74
C SER A 438 -7.99 -7.85 -0.69
N LEU A 439 -8.71 -8.95 -0.90
CA LEU A 439 -9.01 -9.45 -2.23
C LEU A 439 -9.97 -8.52 -2.99
N THR A 440 -10.97 -7.98 -2.30
CA THR A 440 -11.91 -6.98 -2.87
C THR A 440 -11.16 -5.78 -3.44
N LEU A 441 -10.25 -5.19 -2.68
CA LEU A 441 -9.45 -4.05 -3.13
C LEU A 441 -8.58 -4.39 -4.35
N LYS A 442 -7.92 -5.56 -4.34
CA LYS A 442 -7.07 -6.01 -5.45
C LYS A 442 -7.86 -6.21 -6.74
N LEU A 443 -9.01 -6.87 -6.65
CA LEU A 443 -9.89 -7.09 -7.82
C LEU A 443 -10.51 -5.78 -8.33
N ALA A 444 -10.88 -4.86 -7.42
CA ALA A 444 -11.37 -3.54 -7.80
C ALA A 444 -10.31 -2.72 -8.55
N HIS A 445 -9.05 -2.75 -8.10
CA HIS A 445 -7.94 -2.14 -8.83
C HIS A 445 -7.76 -2.75 -10.22
N ALA A 446 -7.72 -4.09 -10.32
CA ALA A 446 -7.56 -4.79 -11.59
C ALA A 446 -8.68 -4.44 -12.58
N LEU A 447 -9.93 -4.38 -12.13
CA LEU A 447 -11.07 -3.98 -12.96
C LEU A 447 -11.06 -2.50 -13.33
N SER A 448 -10.52 -1.62 -12.48
CA SER A 448 -10.42 -0.19 -12.78
C SER A 448 -9.46 0.12 -13.94
N PHE A 449 -8.54 -0.79 -14.27
CA PHE A 449 -7.71 -0.69 -15.48
C PHE A 449 -8.45 -1.16 -16.73
N ASP A 450 -9.24 -2.22 -16.61
CA ASP A 450 -9.94 -2.85 -17.73
C ASP A 450 -11.20 -2.05 -18.12
N ASP A 451 -11.97 -1.66 -17.12
CA ASP A 451 -13.19 -0.87 -17.24
C ASP A 451 -12.92 0.53 -16.72
N LYS A 452 -13.29 1.54 -17.43
CA LYS A 452 -13.40 2.88 -16.84
C LYS A 452 -14.54 2.96 -15.79
N ALA A 453 -15.08 1.82 -15.40
CA ALA A 453 -16.12 1.70 -14.40
C ALA A 453 -15.60 2.08 -13.02
N LYS A 454 -16.45 2.74 -12.26
CA LYS A 454 -16.14 3.21 -10.91
C LYS A 454 -16.64 2.16 -9.91
N PHE A 455 -15.72 1.54 -9.19
CA PHE A 455 -16.00 0.54 -8.14
C PHE A 455 -15.64 1.09 -6.75
N ASP A 456 -16.13 2.30 -6.40
CA ASP A 456 -15.68 2.98 -5.17
C ASP A 456 -16.03 2.18 -3.91
N ALA A 457 -17.21 1.56 -3.84
CA ALA A 457 -17.56 0.67 -2.73
C ALA A 457 -16.54 -0.46 -2.52
N ALA A 458 -15.96 -0.98 -3.60
CA ALA A 458 -14.95 -2.04 -3.54
C ALA A 458 -13.52 -1.50 -3.40
N LEU A 459 -13.24 -0.27 -3.83
CA LEU A 459 -11.95 0.40 -3.60
C LEU A 459 -11.76 0.85 -2.16
N TYR A 460 -12.87 0.98 -1.41
CA TYR A 460 -12.88 1.32 0.02
C TYR A 460 -13.74 0.31 0.80
N PRO A 461 -13.35 -0.98 0.79
CA PRO A 461 -14.15 -2.04 1.40
C PRO A 461 -14.22 -1.84 2.91
N ALA A 462 -15.38 -2.12 3.50
CA ALA A 462 -15.51 -2.20 4.94
C ALA A 462 -14.75 -3.43 5.47
N MET A 463 -13.99 -3.24 6.54
CA MET A 463 -13.34 -4.39 7.21
C MET A 463 -14.31 -5.10 8.15
N PRO A 464 -14.22 -6.44 8.26
CA PRO A 464 -15.10 -7.22 9.12
C PRO A 464 -14.67 -7.21 10.60
N TRP A 465 -13.49 -6.69 10.90
CA TRP A 465 -12.93 -6.70 12.26
C TRP A 465 -13.24 -5.42 13.01
N THR A 466 -13.36 -5.55 14.33
CA THR A 466 -13.60 -4.44 15.23
C THR A 466 -12.61 -4.53 16.41
N PRO A 467 -12.04 -3.42 16.89
CA PRO A 467 -11.20 -3.45 18.10
C PRO A 467 -12.02 -3.99 19.29
N ASN A 468 -11.41 -4.81 20.17
CA ASN A 468 -12.09 -5.40 21.33
C ASN A 468 -12.70 -4.35 22.27
N LYS A 469 -12.08 -3.17 22.36
CA LYS A 469 -12.52 -2.04 23.19
C LYS A 469 -13.32 -0.99 22.42
N GLY A 470 -13.76 -1.31 21.20
CA GLY A 470 -14.40 -0.38 20.29
C GLY A 470 -13.44 0.67 19.71
N TYR A 471 -13.97 1.50 18.83
CA TYR A 471 -13.20 2.57 18.18
C TYR A 471 -13.01 3.76 19.12
N ARG A 472 -11.76 4.09 19.45
CA ARG A 472 -11.38 5.30 20.22
C ARG A 472 -10.95 6.46 19.32
N ILE A 473 -10.68 6.18 18.07
CA ILE A 473 -10.26 7.09 17.01
C ILE A 473 -11.29 6.96 15.89
N ASP A 474 -11.41 8.01 15.07
CA ASP A 474 -12.28 7.98 13.90
C ASP A 474 -12.08 6.71 13.07
N ARG A 475 -13.15 5.98 12.84
CA ARG A 475 -13.12 4.71 12.10
C ARG A 475 -12.58 4.88 10.69
N ALA A 476 -12.91 5.98 10.01
CA ALA A 476 -12.44 6.24 8.66
C ALA A 476 -10.92 6.43 8.63
N LEU A 477 -10.33 7.08 9.65
CA LEU A 477 -8.89 7.23 9.77
C LEU A 477 -8.20 5.87 9.95
N ILE A 478 -8.73 4.99 10.81
CA ILE A 478 -8.19 3.63 11.00
C ILE A 478 -8.25 2.86 9.68
N HIS A 479 -9.37 2.90 8.95
CA HIS A 479 -9.50 2.25 7.64
C HIS A 479 -8.49 2.79 6.62
N ALA A 480 -8.28 4.11 6.60
CA ALA A 480 -7.33 4.75 5.70
C ALA A 480 -5.88 4.28 5.98
N ILE A 481 -5.50 4.18 7.27
CA ILE A 481 -4.18 3.67 7.68
C ILE A 481 -4.03 2.22 7.23
N ILE A 482 -4.98 1.34 7.54
CA ILE A 482 -4.93 -0.08 7.18
C ILE A 482 -4.87 -0.27 5.67
N ARG A 483 -5.67 0.52 4.91
CA ARG A 483 -5.61 0.50 3.45
C ARG A 483 -4.22 0.86 2.93
N GLN A 484 -3.57 1.84 3.53
CA GLN A 484 -2.23 2.30 3.14
C GLN A 484 -1.13 1.29 3.55
N GLU A 485 -1.18 0.78 4.77
CA GLU A 485 -0.11 -0.04 5.36
C GLU A 485 -0.11 -1.48 4.85
N SER A 486 -1.27 -2.12 4.81
CA SER A 486 -1.38 -3.55 4.48
C SER A 486 -2.32 -3.87 3.33
N LYS A 487 -3.08 -2.90 2.82
CA LYS A 487 -4.21 -3.16 1.90
C LYS A 487 -5.16 -4.21 2.48
N PHE A 488 -5.46 -4.10 3.76
CA PHE A 488 -6.28 -5.03 4.54
C PHE A 488 -5.73 -6.47 4.67
N ASN A 489 -4.45 -6.69 4.39
CA ASN A 489 -3.83 -7.99 4.58
C ASN A 489 -3.37 -8.17 6.03
N ALA A 490 -4.14 -8.89 6.83
CA ALA A 490 -3.79 -9.18 8.22
C ALA A 490 -2.49 -9.99 8.35
N GLY A 491 -2.16 -10.82 7.37
CA GLY A 491 -0.92 -11.61 7.34
C GLY A 491 0.32 -10.84 6.87
N ALA A 492 0.20 -9.55 6.55
CA ALA A 492 1.31 -8.75 6.03
C ALA A 492 2.47 -8.67 7.04
N GLN A 493 3.70 -8.90 6.57
CA GLN A 493 4.91 -8.82 7.38
C GLN A 493 6.10 -8.36 6.54
N ASN A 494 6.78 -7.33 7.00
CA ASN A 494 8.05 -6.90 6.45
C ASN A 494 9.20 -7.64 7.14
N LYS A 495 9.85 -8.57 6.44
CA LYS A 495 10.92 -9.40 7.03
C LYS A 495 12.14 -8.59 7.49
N GLY A 496 12.42 -7.46 6.86
CA GLY A 496 13.56 -6.59 7.22
C GLY A 496 13.30 -5.77 8.48
N SER A 497 12.20 -5.02 8.50
CA SER A 497 11.84 -4.14 9.63
C SER A 497 11.11 -4.85 10.76
N GLY A 498 10.42 -5.95 10.47
CA GLY A 498 9.52 -6.65 11.41
C GLY A 498 8.13 -6.04 11.51
N ALA A 499 7.82 -5.00 10.72
CA ALA A 499 6.47 -4.44 10.67
C ALA A 499 5.46 -5.53 10.30
N THR A 500 4.38 -5.68 11.08
CA THR A 500 3.47 -6.83 10.98
C THR A 500 2.01 -6.42 11.19
N GLY A 501 1.11 -7.16 10.52
CA GLY A 501 -0.34 -7.09 10.68
C GLY A 501 -1.00 -5.96 9.88
N LEU A 502 -2.28 -5.73 10.16
CA LEU A 502 -3.11 -4.75 9.45
C LEU A 502 -2.52 -3.34 9.44
N MET A 503 -1.99 -2.90 10.56
CA MET A 503 -1.44 -1.55 10.74
C MET A 503 0.09 -1.50 10.59
N GLN A 504 0.74 -2.60 10.18
CA GLN A 504 2.19 -2.71 10.02
C GLN A 504 2.96 -2.19 11.25
N LEU A 505 2.54 -2.65 12.43
CA LEU A 505 3.15 -2.24 13.69
C LEU A 505 4.58 -2.75 13.79
N MET A 506 5.48 -1.85 14.16
CA MET A 506 6.86 -2.21 14.49
C MET A 506 6.90 -2.92 15.86
N PRO A 507 7.76 -3.95 16.06
CA PRO A 507 7.82 -4.71 17.31
C PRO A 507 7.90 -3.83 18.56
N LYS A 508 8.80 -2.85 18.58
CA LYS A 508 8.95 -1.90 19.71
C LYS A 508 7.71 -1.01 19.90
N THR A 509 7.04 -0.62 18.82
CA THR A 509 5.80 0.17 18.92
C THR A 509 4.69 -0.68 19.52
N ALA A 510 4.55 -1.92 19.07
CA ALA A 510 3.57 -2.85 19.61
C ALA A 510 3.82 -3.13 21.10
N GLY A 511 5.08 -3.39 21.51
CA GLY A 511 5.46 -3.57 22.92
C GLY A 511 5.14 -2.35 23.78
N TYR A 512 5.49 -1.16 23.29
CA TYR A 512 5.17 0.10 23.99
C TYR A 512 3.66 0.29 24.19
N MET A 513 2.86 0.05 23.15
CA MET A 513 1.39 0.19 23.21
C MET A 513 0.75 -0.87 24.10
N ALA A 514 1.22 -2.12 24.02
CA ALA A 514 0.76 -3.22 24.86
C ALA A 514 1.28 -3.15 26.30
N LYS A 515 2.23 -2.26 26.60
CA LYS A 515 2.97 -2.21 27.88
C LYS A 515 3.57 -3.57 28.25
N SER A 516 4.15 -4.25 27.27
CA SER A 516 4.67 -5.61 27.40
C SER A 516 5.83 -5.83 26.42
N ASP A 517 6.85 -6.54 26.88
CA ASP A 517 8.04 -6.87 26.08
C ASP A 517 7.79 -8.08 25.15
N ILE A 518 6.59 -8.64 25.15
CA ILE A 518 6.23 -9.84 24.37
C ILE A 518 6.59 -9.73 22.89
N PHE A 519 6.52 -8.54 22.31
CA PHE A 519 6.81 -8.28 20.90
C PHE A 519 8.28 -7.98 20.62
N GLU A 520 9.14 -7.86 21.64
CA GLU A 520 10.59 -7.75 21.46
C GLU A 520 11.17 -9.06 20.93
N ASP A 521 10.61 -10.18 21.34
CA ASP A 521 10.88 -11.47 20.71
C ASP A 521 10.12 -11.55 19.36
N ARG A 522 10.89 -11.65 18.28
CA ARG A 522 10.35 -11.74 16.92
C ARG A 522 9.50 -12.98 16.67
N SER A 523 9.62 -14.02 17.46
CA SER A 523 8.78 -15.22 17.39
C SER A 523 7.31 -14.89 17.67
N ASN A 524 7.04 -13.88 18.50
CA ASN A 524 5.71 -13.45 18.89
C ASN A 524 5.05 -12.46 17.92
N LEU A 525 5.75 -12.03 16.86
CA LEU A 525 5.17 -11.13 15.85
C LEU A 525 3.99 -11.76 15.10
N HIS A 526 3.83 -13.07 15.14
CA HIS A 526 2.66 -13.74 14.58
C HIS A 526 1.36 -13.29 15.26
N LEU A 527 1.40 -12.89 16.54
CA LEU A 527 0.23 -12.38 17.27
C LEU A 527 -0.33 -11.10 16.64
N LEU A 528 0.52 -10.25 16.06
CA LEU A 528 0.10 -9.03 15.34
C LEU A 528 -0.61 -9.31 14.02
N LYS A 529 -0.62 -10.57 13.55
CA LYS A 529 -1.40 -11.00 12.38
C LYS A 529 -2.86 -11.26 12.74
N ASN A 530 -3.17 -11.38 14.03
CA ASN A 530 -4.56 -11.35 14.47
C ASN A 530 -5.09 -9.93 14.29
N PRO A 531 -6.18 -9.75 13.50
CA PRO A 531 -6.73 -8.43 13.22
C PRO A 531 -7.10 -7.63 14.47
N GLU A 532 -7.70 -8.28 15.46
CA GLU A 532 -8.18 -7.65 16.70
C GLU A 532 -6.99 -7.16 17.54
N VAL A 533 -5.94 -7.97 17.68
CA VAL A 533 -4.69 -7.57 18.37
C VAL A 533 -4.01 -6.41 17.65
N SER A 534 -4.05 -6.40 16.31
CA SER A 534 -3.46 -5.32 15.53
C SER A 534 -4.23 -4.01 15.62
N LEU A 535 -5.52 -4.06 15.96
CA LEU A 535 -6.43 -2.91 16.06
C LEU A 535 -6.48 -2.31 17.48
N ASP A 536 -6.28 -3.10 18.55
CA ASP A 536 -6.29 -2.69 19.94
C ASP A 536 -5.08 -1.85 20.35
#